data_5d8124c922ff792f04f8eff8d0a366a4
#
_entry.id   5d8124c922ff792f04f8eff8d0a366a4
#
_cell.length_a   1.000
_cell.length_b   1.000
_cell.length_c   1.000
_cell.angle_alpha   90.00
_cell.angle_beta   90.00
_cell.angle_gamma   90.00
#
_symmetry.space_group_name_H-M   'P 1'
#
loop_
_entity.id
_entity.type
_entity.pdbx_description
1 polymer ?
#
loop_
_entity_poly.entity_id
_entity_poly.type
_entity_poly.pdbx_seq_one_letter_code
_entity_poly.pdbx_strand_id
1 'polypeptide(L)'
;MSFDPPPLSPASATSPASAAPGAVPDAGAGALASARGPRRWTGPLTPFLNGSALATAVLRLFGWRVVCQGLPARQGVVLVYPHTSNWDFPIGVLTKWSLGFPLKFWAKDSLFRLPVFGHWMRAIGGVAINRRAAKGMVGDTAAQMREAKARDQHFWLIVAPEGTRGYVDHWKSGAYHVAVQAGVPVGLASFDFATKRVVFTDFVEISGDPERDFALFAEILKGRRGKRPENAGLIRLKPDAQAPAPTPSARDEGDQR
;
A
#
# COMPACT_ATOMS: atom_id res chain seq x y z
N MET A 1 -39.55 22.84 48.99
CA MET A 1 -38.13 22.92 49.48
C MET A 1 -37.29 23.08 48.22
N SER A 2 -36.95 24.34 47.92
CA SER A 2 -36.07 24.72 46.81
C SER A 2 -34.64 24.72 47.32
N PHE A 3 -33.76 24.10 46.55
CA PHE A 3 -32.29 24.18 46.78
C PHE A 3 -31.69 25.04 45.68
N ASP A 4 -31.17 26.21 46.08
CA ASP A 4 -30.31 27.06 45.24
C ASP A 4 -28.85 26.62 45.36
N PRO A 5 -28.08 26.53 44.28
CA PRO A 5 -26.64 26.33 44.31
C PRO A 5 -25.89 27.66 44.48
N PRO A 6 -24.69 27.66 45.13
CA PRO A 6 -23.90 28.85 45.37
C PRO A 6 -23.15 29.37 44.14
N PRO A 7 -22.77 30.68 44.12
CA PRO A 7 -22.14 31.34 42.98
C PRO A 7 -20.66 30.95 42.80
N LEU A 8 -20.24 30.77 41.53
CA LEU A 8 -18.87 30.53 41.13
C LEU A 8 -18.07 31.85 41.05
N SER A 9 -16.96 31.89 41.75
CA SER A 9 -15.94 32.95 41.66
C SER A 9 -15.15 32.90 40.37
N PRO A 10 -14.71 34.02 39.78
CA PRO A 10 -13.93 34.04 38.57
C PRO A 10 -12.45 33.73 38.85
N ALA A 11 -11.95 32.69 38.21
CA ALA A 11 -10.52 32.38 38.21
C ALA A 11 -9.82 33.06 37.03
N SER A 12 -8.72 33.68 37.37
CA SER A 12 -7.82 34.48 36.54
C SER A 12 -7.33 33.80 35.30
N ALA A 13 -7.39 34.54 34.18
CA ALA A 13 -6.76 34.21 32.94
C ALA A 13 -5.23 34.38 33.04
N THR A 14 -4.51 33.28 32.91
CA THR A 14 -3.09 33.27 32.54
C THR A 14 -2.95 32.69 31.17
N SER A 15 -2.57 33.53 30.23
CA SER A 15 -2.22 33.22 28.87
C SER A 15 -0.93 32.38 28.85
N PRO A 16 -0.86 31.24 28.16
CA PRO A 16 0.43 30.65 27.81
C PRO A 16 0.87 31.05 26.43
N ALA A 17 2.15 31.33 26.39
CA ALA A 17 2.95 31.82 25.27
C ALA A 17 2.82 31.02 23.97
N SER A 18 2.90 31.78 22.89
CA SER A 18 3.23 31.41 21.52
C SER A 18 4.24 30.26 21.44
N ALA A 19 3.80 29.08 20.96
CA ALA A 19 4.69 28.03 20.50
C ALA A 19 4.87 28.17 19.00
N ALA A 20 6.10 28.26 18.56
CA ALA A 20 6.57 28.43 17.21
C ALA A 20 6.13 27.27 16.27
N PRO A 21 5.82 27.54 15.00
CA PRO A 21 5.68 26.53 13.95
C PRO A 21 7.05 26.25 13.35
N GLY A 22 7.51 25.02 13.44
CA GLY A 22 8.79 24.64 12.84
C GLY A 22 9.21 23.20 13.07
N ALA A 23 8.35 22.25 12.77
CA ALA A 23 8.83 20.89 12.52
C ALA A 23 9.11 20.74 11.02
N VAL A 24 10.37 20.93 10.64
CA VAL A 24 10.92 20.57 9.34
C VAL A 24 10.68 19.06 9.14
N PRO A 25 10.15 18.58 8.00
CA PRO A 25 10.02 17.15 7.75
C PRO A 25 11.42 16.54 7.77
N ASP A 26 11.58 15.52 8.56
CA ASP A 26 12.81 14.75 8.73
C ASP A 26 13.32 14.17 7.40
N ALA A 27 14.15 14.93 6.70
CA ALA A 27 14.86 14.51 5.51
C ALA A 27 15.91 13.41 5.84
N GLY A 28 16.18 13.18 7.12
CA GLY A 28 17.17 12.19 7.58
C GLY A 28 16.67 10.75 7.50
N ALA A 29 15.37 10.50 7.71
CA ALA A 29 14.83 9.14 7.71
C ALA A 29 14.90 8.49 6.32
N GLY A 30 14.64 9.25 5.25
CA GLY A 30 14.73 8.76 3.87
C GLY A 30 16.18 8.45 3.45
N ALA A 31 17.12 9.30 3.84
CA ALA A 31 18.55 9.11 3.53
C ALA A 31 19.16 7.92 4.29
N LEU A 32 18.76 7.70 5.54
CA LEU A 32 19.18 6.54 6.34
C LEU A 32 18.58 5.22 5.84
N ALA A 33 17.36 5.23 5.32
CA ALA A 33 16.74 4.05 4.68
C ALA A 33 17.50 3.65 3.40
N SER A 34 17.88 4.60 2.56
CA SER A 34 18.65 4.35 1.34
C SER A 34 20.06 3.78 1.60
N ALA A 35 20.67 4.09 2.75
CA ALA A 35 21.97 3.54 3.15
C ALA A 35 21.91 2.07 3.60
N ARG A 36 20.74 1.62 4.07
CA ARG A 36 20.52 0.25 4.56
C ARG A 36 19.76 -0.56 3.54
N GLY A 37 20.31 -1.31 2.66
CA GLY A 37 19.59 -2.12 1.67
C GLY A 37 18.23 -2.68 2.14
N PRO A 38 17.36 -3.17 1.23
CA PRO A 38 16.06 -3.71 1.58
C PRO A 38 16.21 -4.94 2.49
N ARG A 39 15.25 -5.14 3.38
CA ARG A 39 15.28 -6.31 4.27
C ARG A 39 13.88 -6.90 4.46
N ARG A 40 13.83 -8.21 4.61
CA ARG A 40 12.59 -8.88 5.01
C ARG A 40 12.21 -8.44 6.41
N TRP A 41 10.91 -8.23 6.62
CA TRP A 41 10.37 -7.93 7.94
C TRP A 41 10.53 -9.14 8.86
N THR A 42 11.10 -8.94 10.03
CA THR A 42 11.29 -9.97 11.07
C THR A 42 10.61 -9.62 12.39
N GLY A 43 9.94 -8.46 12.44
CA GLY A 43 9.23 -8.01 13.62
C GLY A 43 7.88 -8.73 13.84
N PRO A 44 7.17 -8.40 14.92
CA PRO A 44 5.87 -8.99 15.21
C PRO A 44 4.85 -8.64 14.12
N LEU A 45 3.87 -9.53 13.94
CA LEU A 45 2.73 -9.33 13.04
C LEU A 45 1.46 -9.22 13.88
N THR A 46 0.60 -8.26 13.53
CA THR A 46 -0.73 -8.12 14.13
C THR A 46 -1.69 -9.10 13.44
N PRO A 47 -2.28 -10.06 14.15
CA PRO A 47 -3.18 -11.05 13.56
C PRO A 47 -4.51 -10.43 13.13
N PHE A 48 -5.21 -11.11 12.21
CA PHE A 48 -6.56 -10.74 11.78
C PHE A 48 -7.59 -11.32 12.75
N LEU A 49 -8.55 -10.50 13.19
CA LEU A 49 -9.50 -10.92 14.21
C LEU A 49 -10.94 -11.14 13.68
N ASN A 50 -11.30 -10.55 12.53
CA ASN A 50 -12.69 -10.46 12.08
C ASN A 50 -12.93 -11.06 10.68
N GLY A 51 -12.27 -12.18 10.39
CA GLY A 51 -12.41 -12.85 9.10
C GLY A 51 -13.77 -13.54 8.93
N SER A 52 -14.32 -13.52 7.70
CA SER A 52 -15.54 -14.21 7.34
C SER A 52 -15.33 -15.73 7.23
N ALA A 53 -15.98 -16.49 8.11
CA ALA A 53 -15.99 -17.95 8.04
C ALA A 53 -16.62 -18.46 6.73
N LEU A 54 -17.65 -17.76 6.22
CA LEU A 54 -18.30 -18.10 4.95
C LEU A 54 -17.32 -17.93 3.78
N ALA A 55 -16.60 -16.81 3.70
CA ALA A 55 -15.60 -16.60 2.65
C ALA A 55 -14.50 -17.66 2.72
N THR A 56 -14.06 -18.03 3.92
CA THR A 56 -13.09 -19.10 4.14
C THR A 56 -13.64 -20.46 3.68
N ALA A 57 -14.90 -20.76 3.98
CA ALA A 57 -15.56 -22.00 3.55
C ALA A 57 -15.68 -22.08 2.02
N VAL A 58 -16.07 -20.98 1.36
CA VAL A 58 -16.13 -20.89 -0.10
C VAL A 58 -14.76 -21.12 -0.73
N LEU A 59 -13.70 -20.46 -0.24
CA LEU A 59 -12.34 -20.69 -0.73
C LEU A 59 -11.95 -22.18 -0.60
N ARG A 60 -12.21 -22.80 0.56
CA ARG A 60 -11.91 -24.21 0.81
C ARG A 60 -12.70 -25.15 -0.10
N LEU A 61 -13.96 -24.86 -0.38
CA LEU A 61 -14.80 -25.63 -1.31
C LEU A 61 -14.15 -25.73 -2.69
N PHE A 62 -13.52 -24.63 -3.15
CA PHE A 62 -12.76 -24.61 -4.42
C PHE A 62 -11.30 -25.06 -4.26
N GLY A 63 -10.92 -25.59 -3.08
CA GLY A 63 -9.59 -26.11 -2.78
C GLY A 63 -8.55 -25.03 -2.45
N TRP A 64 -8.95 -23.76 -2.31
CA TRP A 64 -8.03 -22.67 -1.98
C TRP A 64 -7.74 -22.58 -0.49
N ARG A 65 -6.50 -22.24 -0.16
CA ARG A 65 -6.05 -21.96 1.21
C ARG A 65 -5.36 -20.60 1.25
N VAL A 66 -5.69 -19.81 2.26
CA VAL A 66 -5.02 -18.54 2.54
C VAL A 66 -3.94 -18.77 3.58
N VAL A 67 -2.73 -18.35 3.25
CA VAL A 67 -1.55 -18.41 4.13
C VAL A 67 -1.16 -16.98 4.47
N CYS A 68 -1.56 -16.52 5.64
CA CYS A 68 -1.26 -15.19 6.15
C CYS A 68 -1.29 -15.24 7.67
N GLN A 69 -0.29 -14.64 8.33
CA GLN A 69 -0.15 -14.63 9.78
C GLN A 69 -0.55 -13.29 10.42
N GLY A 70 -0.68 -12.25 9.63
CA GLY A 70 -0.99 -10.90 10.11
C GLY A 70 -0.27 -9.83 9.30
N LEU A 71 -0.23 -8.62 9.82
CA LEU A 71 0.36 -7.44 9.20
C LEU A 71 1.47 -6.83 10.06
N PRO A 72 2.55 -6.30 9.44
CA PRO A 72 3.65 -5.66 10.16
C PRO A 72 3.29 -4.27 10.70
N ALA A 73 2.31 -3.61 10.08
CA ALA A 73 1.90 -2.24 10.41
C ALA A 73 0.43 -2.02 10.03
N ARG A 74 -0.15 -0.91 10.46
CA ARG A 74 -1.52 -0.51 10.05
C ARG A 74 -1.59 0.04 8.63
N GLN A 75 -0.46 0.49 8.07
CA GLN A 75 -0.37 1.00 6.70
C GLN A 75 0.66 0.21 5.92
N GLY A 76 0.41 0.06 4.61
CA GLY A 76 1.34 -0.62 3.71
C GLY A 76 0.82 -0.72 2.28
N VAL A 77 1.67 -1.21 1.41
CA VAL A 77 1.35 -1.50 0.01
C VAL A 77 1.54 -3.00 -0.24
N VAL A 78 0.57 -3.64 -0.87
CA VAL A 78 0.66 -5.05 -1.30
C VAL A 78 0.87 -5.09 -2.80
N LEU A 79 1.94 -5.74 -3.23
CA LEU A 79 2.20 -6.07 -4.63
C LEU A 79 1.80 -7.52 -4.88
N VAL A 80 0.86 -7.71 -5.79
CA VAL A 80 0.33 -9.04 -6.14
C VAL A 80 1.01 -9.56 -7.39
N TYR A 81 1.61 -10.74 -7.32
CA TYR A 81 2.30 -11.39 -8.44
C TYR A 81 2.22 -12.91 -8.35
N PRO A 82 2.10 -13.63 -9.46
CA PRO A 82 1.77 -13.10 -10.78
C PRO A 82 0.26 -12.83 -10.92
N HIS A 83 -0.10 -11.83 -11.76
CA HIS A 83 -1.49 -11.47 -12.04
C HIS A 83 -1.85 -11.81 -13.49
N THR A 84 -2.20 -13.07 -13.73
CA THR A 84 -2.31 -13.64 -15.10
C THR A 84 -3.73 -14.05 -15.48
N SER A 85 -4.72 -13.85 -14.60
CA SER A 85 -6.08 -14.30 -14.85
C SER A 85 -7.14 -13.38 -14.24
N ASN A 86 -8.34 -13.36 -14.84
CA ASN A 86 -9.52 -12.75 -14.23
C ASN A 86 -9.97 -13.45 -12.95
N TRP A 87 -9.58 -14.72 -12.75
CA TRP A 87 -9.88 -15.48 -11.53
C TRP A 87 -9.17 -14.96 -10.30
N ASP A 88 -8.06 -14.23 -10.48
CA ASP A 88 -7.32 -13.63 -9.37
C ASP A 88 -8.19 -12.65 -8.58
N PHE A 89 -9.10 -11.94 -9.27
CA PHE A 89 -9.97 -10.95 -8.65
C PHE A 89 -11.00 -11.58 -7.68
N PRO A 90 -11.87 -12.53 -8.07
CA PRO A 90 -12.80 -13.17 -7.12
C PRO A 90 -12.09 -13.90 -5.99
N ILE A 91 -10.95 -14.56 -6.25
CA ILE A 91 -10.14 -15.19 -5.20
C ILE A 91 -9.59 -14.12 -4.24
N GLY A 92 -9.12 -13.00 -4.76
CA GLY A 92 -8.63 -11.87 -3.94
C GLY A 92 -9.72 -11.26 -3.06
N VAL A 93 -10.93 -11.06 -3.59
CA VAL A 93 -12.09 -10.55 -2.83
C VAL A 93 -12.47 -11.52 -1.71
N LEU A 94 -12.56 -12.82 -2.00
CA LEU A 94 -12.83 -13.84 -0.99
C LEU A 94 -11.72 -13.90 0.06
N THR A 95 -10.45 -13.78 -0.36
CA THR A 95 -9.31 -13.69 0.56
C THR A 95 -9.41 -12.48 1.47
N LYS A 96 -9.72 -11.31 0.92
CA LYS A 96 -9.93 -10.09 1.71
C LYS A 96 -11.00 -10.30 2.79
N TRP A 97 -12.13 -10.89 2.42
CA TRP A 97 -13.21 -11.16 3.37
C TRP A 97 -12.83 -12.25 4.38
N SER A 98 -12.13 -13.30 3.95
CA SER A 98 -11.67 -14.35 4.87
C SER A 98 -10.68 -13.84 5.92
N LEU A 99 -9.90 -12.81 5.60
CA LEU A 99 -8.99 -12.16 6.53
C LEU A 99 -9.67 -11.05 7.36
N GLY A 100 -10.82 -10.52 6.93
CA GLY A 100 -11.54 -9.45 7.61
C GLY A 100 -10.81 -8.11 7.63
N PHE A 101 -10.03 -7.83 6.62
CA PHE A 101 -9.07 -6.75 6.63
C PHE A 101 -9.45 -5.64 5.62
N PRO A 102 -9.47 -4.35 6.01
CA PRO A 102 -9.87 -3.25 5.14
C PRO A 102 -8.78 -2.93 4.12
N LEU A 103 -8.79 -3.65 2.99
CA LEU A 103 -7.91 -3.40 1.87
C LEU A 103 -8.56 -2.44 0.86
N LYS A 104 -7.80 -1.49 0.35
CA LYS A 104 -8.12 -0.70 -0.84
C LYS A 104 -7.35 -1.27 -2.03
N PHE A 105 -7.90 -1.20 -3.23
CA PHE A 105 -7.22 -1.64 -4.44
C PHE A 105 -7.48 -0.71 -5.60
N TRP A 106 -6.48 -0.55 -6.45
CA TRP A 106 -6.61 0.23 -7.67
C TRP A 106 -7.26 -0.59 -8.78
N ALA A 107 -8.28 -0.02 -9.40
CA ALA A 107 -8.92 -0.62 -10.57
C ALA A 107 -9.22 0.44 -11.64
N LYS A 108 -9.36 -0.03 -12.88
CA LYS A 108 -9.61 0.83 -14.04
C LYS A 108 -10.91 1.63 -13.84
N ASP A 109 -10.88 2.93 -14.11
CA ASP A 109 -12.01 3.87 -13.96
C ASP A 109 -13.28 3.42 -14.70
N SER A 110 -13.13 2.80 -15.87
CA SER A 110 -14.27 2.30 -16.65
C SER A 110 -15.12 1.26 -15.91
N LEU A 111 -14.55 0.51 -14.96
CA LEU A 111 -15.29 -0.47 -14.15
C LEU A 111 -16.26 0.20 -13.16
N PHE A 112 -15.94 1.41 -12.74
CA PHE A 112 -16.75 2.19 -11.79
C PHE A 112 -17.90 2.96 -12.47
N ARG A 113 -17.93 3.01 -13.80
CA ARG A 113 -19.00 3.64 -14.58
C ARG A 113 -20.25 2.76 -14.71
N LEU A 114 -20.10 1.46 -14.50
CA LEU A 114 -21.22 0.52 -14.50
C LEU A 114 -22.04 0.72 -13.22
N PRO A 115 -23.36 1.00 -13.30
CA PRO A 115 -24.11 1.52 -12.14
C PRO A 115 -24.10 0.57 -10.93
N VAL A 116 -24.45 -0.69 -11.09
CA VAL A 116 -24.46 -1.67 -9.98
C VAL A 116 -23.07 -2.15 -9.63
N PHE A 117 -22.29 -2.54 -10.65
CA PHE A 117 -20.94 -3.06 -10.47
C PHE A 117 -19.97 -2.02 -9.91
N GLY A 118 -20.08 -0.76 -10.37
CA GLY A 118 -19.24 0.33 -9.86
C GLY A 118 -19.53 0.66 -8.39
N HIS A 119 -20.80 0.57 -7.96
CA HIS A 119 -21.16 0.73 -6.55
C HIS A 119 -20.58 -0.39 -5.69
N TRP A 120 -20.73 -1.62 -6.13
CA TRP A 120 -20.13 -2.78 -5.47
C TRP A 120 -18.60 -2.69 -5.40
N MET A 121 -17.94 -2.29 -6.51
CA MET A 121 -16.49 -2.08 -6.54
C MET A 121 -16.02 -1.08 -5.46
N ARG A 122 -16.75 0.04 -5.28
CA ARG A 122 -16.44 1.01 -4.21
C ARG A 122 -16.65 0.40 -2.82
N ALA A 123 -17.75 -0.31 -2.63
CA ALA A 123 -18.09 -0.95 -1.35
C ALA A 123 -17.03 -1.97 -0.90
N ILE A 124 -16.41 -2.69 -1.85
CA ILE A 124 -15.33 -3.63 -1.53
C ILE A 124 -13.95 -2.97 -1.43
N GLY A 125 -13.84 -1.64 -1.50
CA GLY A 125 -12.60 -0.89 -1.33
C GLY A 125 -11.87 -0.55 -2.63
N GLY A 126 -12.54 -0.66 -3.77
CA GLY A 126 -11.99 -0.26 -5.07
C GLY A 126 -11.84 1.26 -5.18
N VAL A 127 -10.69 1.69 -5.67
CA VAL A 127 -10.36 3.09 -5.99
C VAL A 127 -10.17 3.18 -7.50
N ALA A 128 -10.97 4.05 -8.14
CA ALA A 128 -10.89 4.25 -9.57
C ALA A 128 -9.58 4.97 -9.94
N ILE A 129 -8.86 4.42 -10.90
CA ILE A 129 -7.66 5.05 -11.42
C ILE A 129 -7.82 5.47 -12.87
N ASN A 130 -7.52 6.73 -13.14
CA ASN A 130 -7.30 7.21 -14.49
C ASN A 130 -5.82 7.05 -14.84
N ARG A 131 -5.51 6.07 -15.66
CA ARG A 131 -4.11 5.77 -16.07
C ARG A 131 -3.42 6.90 -16.84
N ARG A 132 -4.20 7.85 -17.38
CA ARG A 132 -3.66 9.03 -18.08
C ARG A 132 -3.27 10.15 -17.12
N ALA A 133 -3.83 10.19 -15.90
CA ALA A 133 -3.56 11.18 -14.85
C ALA A 133 -2.75 10.59 -13.67
N ALA A 134 -1.87 9.63 -13.95
CA ALA A 134 -1.19 8.84 -12.91
C ALA A 134 -0.21 9.63 -12.03
N LYS A 135 0.32 10.78 -12.51
CA LYS A 135 1.35 11.55 -11.76
C LYS A 135 0.85 12.11 -10.42
N GLY A 136 -0.39 12.62 -10.34
CA GLY A 136 -0.96 13.12 -9.08
C GLY A 136 -1.35 12.02 -8.10
N MET A 137 -1.80 10.88 -8.62
CA MET A 137 -2.38 9.80 -7.82
C MET A 137 -1.39 9.14 -6.84
N VAL A 138 -0.11 9.07 -7.19
CA VAL A 138 0.93 8.52 -6.27
C VAL A 138 1.04 9.43 -5.05
N GLY A 139 1.17 10.73 -5.26
CA GLY A 139 1.25 11.73 -4.19
C GLY A 139 -0.01 11.75 -3.33
N ASP A 140 -1.18 11.77 -3.96
CA ASP A 140 -2.48 11.78 -3.26
C ASP A 140 -2.67 10.53 -2.40
N THR A 141 -2.32 9.34 -2.94
CA THR A 141 -2.43 8.09 -2.19
C THR A 141 -1.45 8.03 -1.03
N ALA A 142 -0.21 8.50 -1.24
CA ALA A 142 0.79 8.58 -0.17
C ALA A 142 0.35 9.58 0.92
N ALA A 143 -0.24 10.71 0.55
CA ALA A 143 -0.79 11.67 1.50
C ALA A 143 -1.93 11.08 2.34
N GLN A 144 -2.92 10.41 1.69
CA GLN A 144 -3.99 9.70 2.39
C GLN A 144 -3.46 8.62 3.36
N MET A 145 -2.38 7.94 2.97
CA MET A 145 -1.77 6.90 3.80
C MET A 145 -1.08 7.49 5.03
N ARG A 146 -0.39 8.64 4.87
CA ARG A 146 0.19 9.39 6.01
C ARG A 146 -0.89 9.94 6.93
N GLU A 147 -2.00 10.45 6.38
CA GLU A 147 -3.14 10.92 7.17
C GLU A 147 -3.77 9.76 7.97
N ALA A 148 -3.96 8.59 7.35
CA ALA A 148 -4.44 7.40 8.05
C ALA A 148 -3.48 6.98 9.17
N LYS A 149 -2.17 7.11 8.96
CA LYS A 149 -1.15 6.85 9.99
C LYS A 149 -1.29 7.81 11.16
N ALA A 150 -1.46 9.10 10.90
CA ALA A 150 -1.65 10.11 11.94
C ALA A 150 -2.93 9.90 12.78
N ARG A 151 -3.96 9.27 12.18
CA ARG A 151 -5.24 8.92 12.84
C ARG A 151 -5.27 7.50 13.40
N ASP A 152 -4.17 6.78 13.40
CA ASP A 152 -4.07 5.37 13.80
C ASP A 152 -5.05 4.44 13.06
N GLN A 153 -5.34 4.72 11.78
CA GLN A 153 -6.28 3.99 10.93
C GLN A 153 -5.55 3.03 10.00
N HIS A 154 -6.19 1.91 9.68
CA HIS A 154 -5.68 0.97 8.68
C HIS A 154 -5.79 1.53 7.27
N PHE A 155 -4.70 1.46 6.51
CA PHE A 155 -4.69 1.79 5.09
C PHE A 155 -3.71 0.89 4.35
N TRP A 156 -4.21 -0.18 3.77
CA TRP A 156 -3.41 -1.04 2.89
C TRP A 156 -3.91 -0.95 1.46
N LEU A 157 -2.98 -0.66 0.55
CA LEU A 157 -3.24 -0.58 -0.88
C LEU A 157 -2.77 -1.85 -1.56
N ILE A 158 -3.66 -2.54 -2.28
CA ILE A 158 -3.30 -3.69 -3.11
C ILE A 158 -3.21 -3.27 -4.57
N VAL A 159 -2.12 -3.64 -5.22
CA VAL A 159 -1.89 -3.39 -6.65
C VAL A 159 -1.27 -4.61 -7.31
N ALA A 160 -1.74 -4.98 -8.49
CA ALA A 160 -1.04 -5.84 -9.41
C ALA A 160 -0.11 -4.97 -10.28
N PRO A 161 1.21 -4.94 -10.04
CA PRO A 161 2.12 -3.99 -10.67
C PRO A 161 2.32 -4.26 -12.16
N GLU A 162 2.04 -5.47 -12.63
CA GLU A 162 2.00 -5.83 -14.05
C GLU A 162 0.99 -4.97 -14.82
N GLY A 163 -0.14 -4.59 -14.17
CA GLY A 163 -1.18 -3.71 -14.72
C GLY A 163 -1.97 -4.30 -15.87
N THR A 164 -1.75 -5.55 -16.20
CA THR A 164 -2.45 -6.38 -17.20
C THR A 164 -2.42 -7.84 -16.76
N ARG A 165 -3.08 -8.76 -17.51
CA ARG A 165 -3.01 -10.22 -17.31
C ARG A 165 -2.18 -10.91 -18.40
N GLY A 166 -1.62 -10.14 -19.33
CA GLY A 166 -0.66 -10.60 -20.33
C GLY A 166 0.76 -10.33 -19.86
N TYR A 167 1.71 -10.97 -20.52
CA TYR A 167 3.13 -10.77 -20.25
C TYR A 167 3.54 -9.30 -20.35
N VAL A 168 4.39 -8.89 -19.43
CA VAL A 168 5.08 -7.59 -19.42
C VAL A 168 6.55 -7.79 -19.08
N ASP A 169 7.41 -6.98 -19.67
CA ASP A 169 8.85 -7.03 -19.43
C ASP A 169 9.31 -6.22 -18.23
N HIS A 170 8.37 -5.46 -17.61
CA HIS A 170 8.64 -4.66 -16.42
C HIS A 170 7.35 -4.37 -15.64
N TRP A 171 7.47 -4.09 -14.37
CA TRP A 171 6.38 -3.64 -13.50
C TRP A 171 6.19 -2.13 -13.58
N LYS A 172 4.97 -1.67 -13.32
CA LYS A 172 4.66 -0.25 -13.14
C LYS A 172 5.11 0.21 -11.76
N SER A 173 5.82 1.33 -11.70
CA SER A 173 6.44 1.87 -10.49
C SER A 173 5.48 2.56 -9.51
N GLY A 174 4.25 2.90 -9.92
CA GLY A 174 3.35 3.74 -9.13
C GLY A 174 3.14 3.28 -7.69
N ALA A 175 2.83 1.99 -7.49
CA ALA A 175 2.61 1.43 -6.14
C ALA A 175 3.89 1.42 -5.29
N TYR A 176 5.05 1.16 -5.90
CA TYR A 176 6.35 1.27 -5.26
C TYR A 176 6.62 2.70 -4.77
N HIS A 177 6.40 3.69 -5.64
CA HIS A 177 6.58 5.09 -5.24
C HIS A 177 5.60 5.55 -4.16
N VAL A 178 4.37 5.00 -4.09
CA VAL A 178 3.47 5.24 -2.96
C VAL A 178 4.10 4.74 -1.66
N ALA A 179 4.67 3.52 -1.66
CA ALA A 179 5.30 2.96 -0.47
C ALA A 179 6.51 3.77 -0.02
N VAL A 180 7.38 4.18 -0.96
CA VAL A 180 8.53 5.05 -0.68
C VAL A 180 8.09 6.38 -0.08
N GLN A 181 7.15 7.08 -0.74
CA GLN A 181 6.69 8.41 -0.29
C GLN A 181 5.92 8.38 1.04
N ALA A 182 5.21 7.29 1.32
CA ALA A 182 4.49 7.13 2.56
C ALA A 182 5.35 6.57 3.71
N GLY A 183 6.54 6.05 3.42
CA GLY A 183 7.42 5.42 4.39
C GLY A 183 6.78 4.19 5.04
N VAL A 184 6.21 3.29 4.22
CA VAL A 184 5.46 2.12 4.68
C VAL A 184 6.04 0.82 4.11
N PRO A 185 5.86 -0.32 4.79
CA PRO A 185 6.31 -1.62 4.29
C PRO A 185 5.57 -2.06 3.03
N VAL A 186 6.25 -2.87 2.22
CA VAL A 186 5.68 -3.55 1.07
C VAL A 186 5.43 -5.01 1.44
N GLY A 187 4.19 -5.45 1.28
CA GLY A 187 3.81 -6.86 1.35
C GLY A 187 3.83 -7.49 -0.04
N LEU A 188 4.31 -8.71 -0.14
CA LEU A 188 4.32 -9.48 -1.38
C LEU A 188 3.27 -10.59 -1.28
N ALA A 189 2.28 -10.55 -2.16
CA ALA A 189 1.21 -11.53 -2.21
C ALA A 189 1.22 -12.30 -3.52
N SER A 190 0.87 -13.58 -3.48
CA SER A 190 0.76 -14.41 -4.67
C SER A 190 -0.48 -15.28 -4.67
N PHE A 191 -1.07 -15.45 -5.86
CA PHE A 191 -2.07 -16.48 -6.16
C PHE A 191 -1.38 -17.67 -6.82
N ASP A 192 -1.00 -18.65 -6.04
CA ASP A 192 -0.36 -19.85 -6.57
C ASP A 192 -1.43 -20.86 -7.02
N PHE A 193 -1.68 -20.91 -8.31
CA PHE A 193 -2.68 -21.81 -8.90
C PHE A 193 -2.23 -23.28 -8.94
N ALA A 194 -0.94 -23.54 -8.90
CA ALA A 194 -0.42 -24.90 -8.88
C ALA A 194 -0.76 -25.60 -7.54
N THR A 195 -0.63 -24.85 -6.43
CA THR A 195 -0.90 -25.37 -5.08
C THR A 195 -2.24 -24.89 -4.52
N LYS A 196 -2.99 -24.05 -5.26
CA LYS A 196 -4.22 -23.39 -4.82
C LYS A 196 -4.05 -22.66 -3.49
N ARG A 197 -2.97 -21.86 -3.37
CA ARG A 197 -2.68 -21.08 -2.18
C ARG A 197 -2.64 -19.59 -2.51
N VAL A 198 -3.27 -18.79 -1.67
CA VAL A 198 -2.99 -17.37 -1.59
C VAL A 198 -1.96 -17.19 -0.49
N VAL A 199 -0.76 -16.77 -0.86
CA VAL A 199 0.36 -16.59 0.08
C VAL A 199 0.59 -15.09 0.26
N PHE A 200 0.51 -14.64 1.51
CA PHE A 200 0.76 -13.26 1.92
C PHE A 200 1.49 -13.28 3.27
N THR A 201 2.74 -13.68 3.23
CA THR A 201 3.59 -13.87 4.42
C THR A 201 4.83 -13.01 4.42
N ASP A 202 5.21 -12.49 3.25
CA ASP A 202 6.46 -11.78 3.07
C ASP A 202 6.22 -10.28 3.03
N PHE A 203 6.85 -9.58 3.97
CA PHE A 203 6.86 -8.13 4.07
C PHE A 203 8.30 -7.64 3.97
N VAL A 204 8.49 -6.50 3.31
CA VAL A 204 9.79 -5.90 3.05
C VAL A 204 9.80 -4.45 3.51
N GLU A 205 10.79 -4.10 4.31
CA GLU A 205 11.20 -2.71 4.52
C GLU A 205 12.05 -2.32 3.31
N ILE A 206 11.48 -1.47 2.45
CA ILE A 206 12.14 -1.03 1.23
C ILE A 206 13.23 -0.01 1.54
N SER A 207 14.31 -0.06 0.76
CA SER A 207 15.43 0.88 0.89
C SER A 207 15.18 2.22 0.18
N GLY A 208 14.28 2.23 -0.82
CA GLY A 208 14.08 3.34 -1.75
C GLY A 208 15.02 3.26 -2.96
N ASP A 209 15.93 2.30 -3.00
CA ASP A 209 16.74 1.94 -4.17
C ASP A 209 15.96 0.89 -4.99
N PRO A 210 15.42 1.25 -6.17
CA PRO A 210 14.59 0.36 -6.93
C PRO A 210 15.29 -0.93 -7.37
N GLU A 211 16.56 -0.89 -7.69
CA GLU A 211 17.29 -2.07 -8.17
C GLU A 211 17.42 -3.11 -7.06
N ARG A 212 17.82 -2.69 -5.88
CA ARG A 212 17.97 -3.55 -4.71
C ARG A 212 16.61 -4.08 -4.23
N ASP A 213 15.61 -3.20 -4.15
CA ASP A 213 14.28 -3.56 -3.68
C ASP A 213 13.64 -4.60 -4.62
N PHE A 214 13.71 -4.40 -5.93
CA PHE A 214 13.14 -5.32 -6.92
C PHE A 214 13.92 -6.63 -7.04
N ALA A 215 15.23 -6.63 -6.82
CA ALA A 215 16.03 -7.85 -6.73
C ALA A 215 15.53 -8.74 -5.57
N LEU A 216 15.28 -8.13 -4.40
CA LEU A 216 14.70 -8.86 -3.26
C LEU A 216 13.27 -9.35 -3.53
N PHE A 217 12.41 -8.54 -4.19
CA PHE A 217 11.07 -8.97 -4.59
C PHE A 217 11.11 -10.18 -5.53
N ALA A 218 12.03 -10.16 -6.52
CA ALA A 218 12.21 -11.26 -7.45
C ALA A 218 12.66 -12.54 -6.75
N GLU A 219 13.56 -12.44 -5.77
CA GLU A 219 13.99 -13.57 -4.96
C GLU A 219 12.82 -14.18 -4.16
N ILE A 220 12.03 -13.35 -3.46
CA ILE A 220 10.91 -13.80 -2.62
C ILE A 220 9.82 -14.44 -3.47
N LEU A 221 9.52 -13.88 -4.63
CA LEU A 221 8.43 -14.32 -5.52
C LEU A 221 8.86 -15.41 -6.51
N LYS A 222 10.11 -15.83 -6.45
CA LYS A 222 10.66 -16.89 -7.32
C LYS A 222 9.83 -18.17 -7.22
N GLY A 223 9.48 -18.74 -8.38
CA GLY A 223 8.75 -20.01 -8.45
C GLY A 223 7.24 -19.91 -8.23
N ARG A 224 6.67 -18.72 -7.97
CA ARG A 224 5.22 -18.54 -7.89
C ARG A 224 4.58 -18.70 -9.27
N ARG A 225 3.48 -19.47 -9.35
CA ARG A 225 2.83 -19.81 -10.62
C ARG A 225 1.40 -19.28 -10.65
N GLY A 226 1.14 -18.33 -11.54
CA GLY A 226 -0.21 -17.87 -11.87
C GLY A 226 -1.02 -18.92 -12.63
N LYS A 227 -2.28 -18.63 -12.94
CA LYS A 227 -3.15 -19.51 -13.74
C LYS A 227 -2.61 -19.71 -15.15
N ARG A 228 -1.95 -18.71 -15.72
CA ARG A 228 -1.26 -18.74 -17.02
C ARG A 228 0.19 -18.35 -16.79
N PRO A 229 1.06 -19.31 -16.47
CA PRO A 229 2.46 -19.03 -16.10
C PRO A 229 3.25 -18.28 -17.18
N GLU A 230 2.91 -18.52 -18.45
CA GLU A 230 3.51 -17.88 -19.62
C GLU A 230 3.28 -16.37 -19.68
N ASN A 231 2.25 -15.87 -18.97
CA ASN A 231 1.91 -14.46 -18.90
C ASN A 231 2.55 -13.74 -17.70
N ALA A 232 3.29 -14.45 -16.87
CA ALA A 232 3.96 -13.84 -15.72
C ALA A 232 5.06 -12.87 -16.18
N GLY A 233 4.96 -11.60 -15.78
CA GLY A 233 5.90 -10.55 -16.18
C GLY A 233 7.21 -10.60 -15.41
N LEU A 234 8.23 -9.90 -15.92
CA LEU A 234 9.52 -9.79 -15.22
C LEU A 234 9.40 -8.82 -14.03
N ILE A 235 9.99 -9.23 -12.90
CA ILE A 235 10.01 -8.42 -11.67
C ILE A 235 11.17 -7.44 -11.73
N ARG A 236 10.97 -6.35 -12.43
CA ARG A 236 11.92 -5.23 -12.56
C ARG A 236 11.17 -3.94 -12.90
N LEU A 237 11.76 -2.80 -12.65
CA LEU A 237 11.28 -1.54 -13.17
C LEU A 237 11.79 -1.27 -14.59
N LYS A 238 11.10 -0.38 -15.30
CA LYS A 238 11.58 0.12 -16.57
C LYS A 238 12.90 0.90 -16.34
N PRO A 239 13.95 0.74 -17.14
CA PRO A 239 15.24 1.39 -16.96
C PRO A 239 15.19 2.92 -16.82
N ASP A 240 14.21 3.57 -17.51
CA ASP A 240 14.04 5.04 -17.49
C ASP A 240 13.18 5.54 -16.30
N ALA A 241 12.76 4.68 -15.41
CA ALA A 241 11.96 5.04 -14.23
C ALA A 241 12.82 5.44 -13.02
N GLN A 242 14.09 5.76 -13.24
CA GLN A 242 14.95 6.35 -12.22
C GLN A 242 14.35 7.68 -11.74
N ALA A 243 14.48 7.95 -10.44
CA ALA A 243 13.89 9.09 -9.76
C ALA A 243 14.09 10.42 -10.53
N PRO A 244 13.10 11.34 -10.52
CA PRO A 244 13.37 12.68 -11.00
C PRO A 244 14.57 13.21 -10.22
N ALA A 245 15.59 13.69 -10.95
CA ALA A 245 16.75 14.32 -10.37
C ALA A 245 16.30 15.39 -9.34
N PRO A 246 17.01 15.54 -8.20
CA PRO A 246 16.69 16.58 -7.25
C PRO A 246 16.69 17.91 -7.98
N THR A 247 15.61 18.65 -7.85
CA THR A 247 15.47 20.02 -8.40
C THR A 247 16.68 20.82 -7.92
N PRO A 248 17.48 21.44 -8.81
CA PRO A 248 18.58 22.27 -8.39
C PRO A 248 18.03 23.36 -7.47
N SER A 249 18.54 23.43 -6.26
CA SER A 249 18.30 24.53 -5.34
C SER A 249 18.71 25.82 -6.04
N ALA A 250 17.75 26.72 -6.22
CA ALA A 250 18.04 28.09 -6.64
C ALA A 250 18.93 28.76 -5.58
N ARG A 251 20.22 28.70 -5.77
CA ARG A 251 21.22 29.52 -5.09
C ARG A 251 22.22 29.99 -6.13
N ASP A 252 22.42 31.28 -6.08
CA ASP A 252 23.38 32.15 -6.75
C ASP A 252 22.88 32.83 -8.03
N GLU A 253 21.94 33.76 -7.80
CA GLU A 253 21.96 35.04 -8.55
C GLU A 253 21.91 36.15 -7.51
N GLY A 254 23.06 36.73 -7.17
CA GLY A 254 23.10 37.94 -6.35
C GLY A 254 24.43 38.20 -5.67
N ASP A 255 25.49 38.35 -6.42
CA ASP A 255 26.56 39.27 -6.06
C ASP A 255 27.46 39.56 -7.26
N GLN A 256 27.05 40.56 -8.03
CA GLN A 256 27.93 41.36 -8.87
C GLN A 256 27.28 42.74 -9.04
N ARG A 257 27.53 43.64 -8.06
CA ARG A 257 27.75 45.08 -8.30
C ARG A 257 28.48 45.71 -7.12
#